data_f1c405882a819f4baf54f130d84ebd4a
#
_entry.id   f1c405882a819f4baf54f130d84ebd4a
#
_cell.length_a   1.000
_cell.length_b   1.000
_cell.length_c   1.000
_cell.angle_alpha   90.00
_cell.angle_beta   90.00
_cell.angle_gamma   90.00
#
_symmetry.space_group_name_H-M   'P 1'
#
loop_
_entity.id
_entity.type
_entity.pdbx_description
1 polymer ?
#
loop_
_entity_poly.entity_id
_entity_poly.type
_entity_poly.pdbx_seq_one_letter_code
_entity_poly.pdbx_strand_id
1 'polypeptide(L)'
;MGLWPKDDDLYKPSLYTVYAIITTCVFMGGHNFFQTMNIFFIYTDLEAMADTFFITITDTLILAKTCFFIKNIKILKGLMNELKNDVFRPKTIRQFILVQVHLDTWKSIYYSYGSVVIGTGFFWCFIPLLDGSFRRHRLPFAAWYPYNTETSPFYELTYVYQTICFTYFFVGNLSVDSAITSLMMYTAAQCDIFCNKIQNMTPESDKIADFVKHHKKIIRYEYTVCLKNH
;
A
#
# COMPACT_ATOMS: atom_id res chain seq x y z
N MET A 1 -5.07 -6.42 8.66
CA MET A 1 -5.82 -5.57 7.72
C MET A 1 -6.72 -6.32 6.74
N GLY A 2 -6.54 -7.59 6.47
CA GLY A 2 -7.45 -8.33 5.61
C GLY A 2 -7.45 -7.92 4.13
N LEU A 3 -6.45 -7.21 3.66
CA LEU A 3 -6.37 -6.76 2.25
C LEU A 3 -6.06 -7.90 1.27
N TRP A 4 -5.55 -9.04 1.75
CA TRP A 4 -5.17 -10.17 0.91
C TRP A 4 -5.99 -11.42 1.28
N PRO A 5 -7.06 -11.77 0.52
CA PRO A 5 -7.84 -12.97 0.78
C PRO A 5 -7.02 -14.24 0.54
N LYS A 6 -7.17 -15.23 1.44
CA LYS A 6 -6.34 -16.43 1.54
C LYS A 6 -6.66 -17.51 0.49
N ASP A 7 -7.85 -17.50 -0.11
CA ASP A 7 -8.33 -18.56 -0.99
C ASP A 7 -8.28 -18.20 -2.48
N ASP A 8 -8.05 -19.24 -3.30
CA ASP A 8 -8.07 -19.21 -4.77
C ASP A 8 -9.48 -18.93 -5.35
N ASP A 9 -10.50 -18.80 -4.53
CA ASP A 9 -11.86 -18.43 -4.94
C ASP A 9 -11.93 -16.95 -5.39
N LEU A 10 -11.45 -16.72 -6.60
CA LEU A 10 -11.43 -15.42 -7.27
C LEU A 10 -12.81 -14.77 -7.45
N TYR A 11 -13.90 -15.49 -7.21
CA TYR A 11 -15.24 -15.10 -7.66
C TYR A 11 -16.30 -14.94 -6.57
N LYS A 12 -16.02 -15.33 -5.32
CA LYS A 12 -17.01 -15.16 -4.24
C LYS A 12 -16.56 -14.07 -3.28
N PRO A 13 -17.43 -13.11 -2.90
CA PRO A 13 -17.17 -12.20 -1.80
C PRO A 13 -17.04 -13.03 -0.52
N SER A 14 -15.84 -13.24 -0.04
CA SER A 14 -15.59 -13.93 1.21
C SER A 14 -15.93 -12.99 2.38
N LEU A 15 -16.33 -13.52 3.53
CA LEU A 15 -16.51 -12.78 4.77
C LEU A 15 -15.29 -11.89 5.08
N TYR A 16 -14.11 -12.33 4.66
CA TYR A 16 -12.86 -11.61 4.77
C TYR A 16 -12.81 -10.29 3.93
N THR A 17 -13.36 -10.29 2.72
CA THR A 17 -13.46 -9.08 1.89
C THR A 17 -14.43 -8.09 2.51
N VAL A 18 -15.56 -8.57 3.04
CA VAL A 18 -16.54 -7.74 3.75
C VAL A 18 -15.90 -7.12 5.01
N TYR A 19 -15.17 -7.92 5.78
CA TYR A 19 -14.41 -7.43 6.94
C TYR A 19 -13.39 -6.35 6.55
N ALA A 20 -12.62 -6.55 5.49
CA ALA A 20 -11.64 -5.58 5.01
C ALA A 20 -12.30 -4.26 4.58
N ILE A 21 -13.45 -4.32 3.89
CA ILE A 21 -14.21 -3.12 3.49
C ILE A 21 -14.74 -2.40 4.73
N ILE A 22 -15.38 -3.11 5.65
CA ILE A 22 -15.94 -2.51 6.87
C ILE A 22 -14.84 -1.83 7.70
N THR A 23 -13.71 -2.52 7.94
CA THR A 23 -12.60 -1.96 8.71
C THR A 23 -11.98 -0.74 8.02
N THR A 24 -11.81 -0.76 6.69
CA THR A 24 -11.33 0.39 5.93
C THR A 24 -12.32 1.55 6.01
N CYS A 25 -13.61 1.32 5.86
CA CYS A 25 -14.64 2.35 5.97
C CYS A 25 -14.69 2.96 7.38
N VAL A 26 -14.62 2.15 8.43
CA VAL A 26 -14.74 2.63 9.82
C VAL A 26 -13.46 3.35 10.25
N PHE A 27 -12.28 2.76 10.05
CA PHE A 27 -11.04 3.33 10.56
C PHE A 27 -10.44 4.39 9.65
N MET A 28 -10.43 4.19 8.34
CA MET A 28 -9.89 5.19 7.42
C MET A 28 -10.97 6.21 7.00
N GLY A 29 -12.12 5.74 6.53
CA GLY A 29 -13.21 6.62 6.09
C GLY A 29 -13.80 7.45 7.22
N GLY A 30 -14.07 6.85 8.38
CA GLY A 30 -14.59 7.55 9.55
C GLY A 30 -13.63 8.61 10.09
N HIS A 31 -12.34 8.28 10.20
CA HIS A 31 -11.33 9.25 10.65
C HIS A 31 -11.21 10.43 9.69
N ASN A 32 -11.08 10.17 8.39
CA ASN A 32 -11.02 11.20 7.36
C ASN A 32 -12.28 12.09 7.34
N PHE A 33 -13.46 11.51 7.57
CA PHE A 33 -14.69 12.26 7.71
C PHE A 33 -14.62 13.24 8.90
N PHE A 34 -14.21 12.80 10.09
CA PHE A 34 -14.11 13.66 11.27
C PHE A 34 -13.06 14.77 11.11
N GLN A 35 -11.95 14.50 10.43
CA GLN A 35 -10.97 15.53 10.10
C GLN A 35 -11.51 16.55 9.09
N THR A 36 -12.21 16.08 8.05
CA THR A 36 -12.83 16.97 7.06
C THR A 36 -13.86 17.86 7.71
N MET A 37 -14.69 17.33 8.61
CA MET A 37 -15.64 18.13 9.36
C MET A 37 -14.96 19.18 10.22
N ASN A 38 -13.82 18.87 10.83
CA ASN A 38 -13.07 19.81 11.65
C ASN A 38 -12.64 21.07 10.87
N ILE A 39 -12.30 20.96 9.59
CA ILE A 39 -11.92 22.11 8.75
C ILE A 39 -13.04 23.17 8.73
N PHE A 40 -14.30 22.75 8.71
CA PHE A 40 -15.44 23.67 8.70
C PHE A 40 -15.62 24.42 10.03
N PHE A 41 -15.06 23.91 11.13
CA PHE A 41 -15.16 24.55 12.45
C PHE A 41 -13.97 25.42 12.81
N ILE A 42 -12.80 25.22 12.17
CA ILE A 42 -11.56 25.98 12.46
C ILE A 42 -11.25 27.08 11.40
N TYR A 43 -12.24 27.50 10.61
CA TYR A 43 -12.01 28.43 9.49
C TYR A 43 -11.45 29.81 9.91
N THR A 44 -11.48 30.17 11.20
CA THR A 44 -10.97 31.43 11.73
C THR A 44 -9.47 31.39 12.06
N ASP A 45 -8.90 30.22 12.26
CA ASP A 45 -7.47 30.03 12.54
C ASP A 45 -6.79 29.41 11.31
N LEU A 46 -6.10 30.28 10.53
CA LEU A 46 -5.47 29.88 9.27
C LEU A 46 -4.32 28.89 9.47
N GLU A 47 -3.57 28.96 10.56
CA GLU A 47 -2.46 28.06 10.85
C GLU A 47 -2.99 26.65 11.18
N ALA A 48 -3.91 26.54 12.13
CA ALA A 48 -4.56 25.27 12.48
C ALA A 48 -5.34 24.67 11.30
N MET A 49 -5.95 25.51 10.46
CA MET A 49 -6.65 25.09 9.26
C MET A 49 -5.67 24.51 8.23
N ALA A 50 -4.52 25.16 7.98
CA ALA A 50 -3.53 24.68 7.02
C ALA A 50 -2.95 23.33 7.43
N ASP A 51 -2.63 23.13 8.71
CA ASP A 51 -2.14 21.86 9.24
C ASP A 51 -3.16 20.74 9.08
N THR A 52 -4.40 21.01 9.49
CA THR A 52 -5.50 20.02 9.36
C THR A 52 -5.77 19.67 7.90
N PHE A 53 -5.73 20.67 7.00
CA PHE A 53 -5.97 20.48 5.58
C PHE A 53 -4.89 19.61 4.92
N PHE A 54 -3.61 19.86 5.26
CA PHE A 54 -2.50 19.05 4.75
C PHE A 54 -2.63 17.57 5.14
N ILE A 55 -2.93 17.30 6.41
CA ILE A 55 -3.11 15.94 6.90
C ILE A 55 -4.33 15.28 6.24
N THR A 56 -5.46 16.01 6.18
CA THR A 56 -6.71 15.49 5.60
C THR A 56 -6.57 15.15 4.11
N ILE A 57 -5.86 15.97 3.33
CA ILE A 57 -5.57 15.65 1.91
C ILE A 57 -4.73 14.39 1.82
N THR A 58 -3.68 14.29 2.63
CA THR A 58 -2.79 13.11 2.63
C THR A 58 -3.58 11.84 2.95
N ASP A 59 -4.42 11.87 3.98
CA ASP A 59 -5.26 10.74 4.38
C ASP A 59 -6.29 10.39 3.32
N THR A 60 -6.88 11.39 2.65
CA THR A 60 -7.81 11.19 1.53
C THR A 60 -7.12 10.49 0.35
N LEU A 61 -5.89 10.89 0.02
CA LEU A 61 -5.11 10.25 -1.05
C LEU A 61 -4.77 8.79 -0.71
N ILE A 62 -4.37 8.52 0.55
CA ILE A 62 -4.10 7.15 1.01
C ILE A 62 -5.37 6.30 0.98
N LEU A 63 -6.51 6.86 1.41
CA LEU A 63 -7.81 6.18 1.36
C LEU A 63 -8.21 5.86 -0.09
N ALA A 64 -8.13 6.83 -1.00
CA ALA A 64 -8.42 6.65 -2.42
C ALA A 64 -7.54 5.55 -3.03
N LYS A 65 -6.23 5.58 -2.76
CA LYS A 65 -5.25 4.58 -3.19
C LYS A 65 -5.60 3.18 -2.66
N THR A 66 -5.98 3.08 -1.40
CA THR A 66 -6.38 1.80 -0.78
C THR A 66 -7.68 1.27 -1.39
N CYS A 67 -8.68 2.12 -1.63
CA CYS A 67 -9.92 1.74 -2.31
C CYS A 67 -9.65 1.25 -3.75
N PHE A 68 -8.77 1.94 -4.47
CA PHE A 68 -8.36 1.54 -5.82
C PHE A 68 -7.66 0.17 -5.82
N PHE A 69 -6.78 -0.06 -4.85
CA PHE A 69 -6.10 -1.35 -4.68
C PHE A 69 -7.09 -2.48 -4.40
N ILE A 70 -8.04 -2.28 -3.48
CA ILE A 70 -9.09 -3.27 -3.15
C ILE A 70 -9.95 -3.57 -4.40
N LYS A 71 -10.35 -2.53 -5.15
CA LYS A 71 -11.13 -2.69 -6.39
C LYS A 71 -10.39 -3.56 -7.42
N ASN A 72 -9.08 -3.38 -7.55
CA ASN A 72 -8.25 -4.05 -8.55
C ASN A 72 -7.55 -5.32 -8.03
N ILE A 73 -7.85 -5.79 -6.82
CA ILE A 73 -7.18 -6.94 -6.19
C ILE A 73 -7.24 -8.23 -7.02
N LYS A 74 -8.34 -8.43 -7.77
CA LYS A 74 -8.49 -9.58 -8.68
C LYS A 74 -7.48 -9.55 -9.82
N ILE A 75 -7.21 -8.36 -10.37
CA ILE A 75 -6.23 -8.16 -11.43
C ILE A 75 -4.83 -8.43 -10.90
N LEU A 76 -4.51 -7.88 -9.72
CA LEU A 76 -3.24 -8.09 -9.05
C LEU A 76 -2.97 -9.58 -8.75
N LYS A 77 -3.98 -10.29 -8.25
CA LYS A 77 -3.91 -11.75 -8.07
C LYS A 77 -3.69 -12.50 -9.39
N GLY A 78 -4.40 -12.11 -10.44
CA GLY A 78 -4.22 -12.66 -11.78
C GLY A 78 -2.77 -12.49 -12.27
N LEU A 79 -2.21 -11.28 -12.13
CA LEU A 79 -0.82 -10.99 -12.45
C LEU A 79 0.15 -11.86 -11.64
N MET A 80 -0.05 -11.98 -10.34
CA MET A 80 0.81 -12.83 -9.49
C MET A 80 0.72 -14.31 -9.86
N ASN A 81 -0.44 -14.80 -10.29
CA ASN A 81 -0.58 -16.17 -10.78
C ASN A 81 0.10 -16.36 -12.14
N GLU A 82 0.05 -15.37 -13.03
CA GLU A 82 0.81 -15.41 -14.28
C GLU A 82 2.33 -15.53 -14.03
N LEU A 83 2.85 -14.93 -12.95
CA LEU A 83 4.27 -15.03 -12.57
C LEU A 83 4.71 -16.45 -12.19
N LYS A 84 3.77 -17.31 -11.77
CA LYS A 84 4.05 -18.73 -11.47
C LYS A 84 4.26 -19.59 -12.72
N ASN A 85 3.98 -19.03 -13.92
CA ASN A 85 4.14 -19.74 -15.19
C ASN A 85 5.61 -20.11 -15.46
N ASP A 86 5.85 -21.29 -16.01
CA ASP A 86 7.21 -21.79 -16.33
C ASP A 86 8.00 -20.90 -17.30
N VAL A 87 7.31 -20.04 -18.06
CA VAL A 87 7.94 -19.08 -18.96
C VAL A 87 8.74 -18.02 -18.20
N PHE A 88 8.30 -17.64 -17.00
CA PHE A 88 8.89 -16.63 -16.13
C PHE A 88 9.91 -17.19 -15.15
N ARG A 89 10.02 -18.53 -15.02
CA ARG A 89 10.98 -19.15 -14.11
C ARG A 89 12.40 -19.05 -14.64
N PRO A 90 13.38 -18.66 -13.81
CA PRO A 90 14.80 -18.69 -14.18
C PRO A 90 15.21 -20.15 -14.44
N LYS A 91 15.84 -20.41 -15.60
CA LYS A 91 16.26 -21.76 -16.01
C LYS A 91 17.77 -21.98 -15.87
N THR A 92 18.54 -20.90 -15.70
CA THR A 92 19.99 -20.94 -15.56
C THR A 92 20.45 -20.28 -14.27
N ILE A 93 21.62 -20.65 -13.76
CA ILE A 93 22.21 -20.03 -12.56
C ILE A 93 22.37 -18.52 -12.76
N ARG A 94 22.78 -18.08 -13.95
CA ARG A 94 22.94 -16.65 -14.27
C ARG A 94 21.60 -15.90 -14.18
N GLN A 95 20.50 -16.49 -14.69
CA GLN A 95 19.16 -15.90 -14.58
C GLN A 95 18.68 -15.86 -13.13
N PHE A 96 19.01 -16.87 -12.33
CA PHE A 96 18.70 -16.88 -10.90
C PHE A 96 19.41 -15.73 -10.16
N ILE A 97 20.69 -15.49 -10.46
CA ILE A 97 21.46 -14.38 -9.88
C ILE A 97 20.81 -13.03 -10.25
N LEU A 98 20.39 -12.84 -11.51
CA LEU A 98 19.72 -11.61 -11.95
C LEU A 98 18.44 -11.36 -11.14
N VAL A 99 17.59 -12.37 -10.94
CA VAL A 99 16.38 -12.25 -10.12
C VAL A 99 16.73 -11.94 -8.67
N GLN A 100 17.78 -12.58 -8.14
CA GLN A 100 18.19 -12.37 -6.75
C GLN A 100 18.61 -10.92 -6.46
N VAL A 101 19.34 -10.29 -7.39
CA VAL A 101 19.70 -8.87 -7.29
C VAL A 101 18.47 -7.96 -7.14
N HIS A 102 17.46 -8.18 -7.98
CA HIS A 102 16.21 -7.41 -7.89
C HIS A 102 15.44 -7.68 -6.59
N LEU A 103 15.41 -8.92 -6.13
CA LEU A 103 14.78 -9.29 -4.86
C LEU A 103 15.47 -8.63 -3.66
N ASP A 104 16.80 -8.62 -3.63
CA ASP A 104 17.56 -8.02 -2.54
C ASP A 104 17.43 -6.49 -2.54
N THR A 105 17.40 -5.87 -3.72
CA THR A 105 17.10 -4.45 -3.88
C THR A 105 15.68 -4.13 -3.35
N TRP A 106 14.68 -4.93 -3.74
CA TRP A 106 13.32 -4.75 -3.24
C TRP A 106 13.23 -4.89 -1.72
N LYS A 107 13.88 -5.91 -1.14
CA LYS A 107 13.93 -6.09 0.32
C LYS A 107 14.56 -4.89 1.02
N SER A 108 15.67 -4.37 0.48
CA SER A 108 16.33 -3.19 1.04
C SER A 108 15.41 -1.97 1.03
N ILE A 109 14.72 -1.71 -0.08
CA ILE A 109 13.73 -0.63 -0.19
C ILE A 109 12.59 -0.84 0.81
N TYR A 110 12.04 -2.05 0.89
CA TYR A 110 10.93 -2.39 1.77
C TYR A 110 11.29 -2.16 3.25
N TYR A 111 12.44 -2.65 3.70
CA TYR A 111 12.86 -2.48 5.09
C TYR A 111 13.22 -1.02 5.41
N SER A 112 13.90 -0.31 4.50
CA SER A 112 14.22 1.11 4.69
C SER A 112 12.96 1.97 4.76
N TYR A 113 12.06 1.84 3.78
CA TYR A 113 10.80 2.57 3.77
C TYR A 113 9.91 2.19 4.95
N GLY A 114 9.79 0.89 5.25
CA GLY A 114 9.02 0.39 6.39
C GLY A 114 9.52 0.91 7.73
N SER A 115 10.84 0.99 7.94
CA SER A 115 11.41 1.53 9.18
C SER A 115 11.09 3.02 9.35
N VAL A 116 11.14 3.81 8.27
CA VAL A 116 10.75 5.23 8.30
C VAL A 116 9.27 5.37 8.64
N VAL A 117 8.40 4.62 7.96
CA VAL A 117 6.94 4.66 8.19
C VAL A 117 6.58 4.27 9.62
N ILE A 118 7.17 3.17 10.13
CA ILE A 118 6.93 2.70 11.51
C ILE A 118 7.49 3.72 12.52
N GLY A 119 8.69 4.25 12.29
CA GLY A 119 9.30 5.26 13.14
C GLY A 119 8.46 6.52 13.23
N THR A 120 8.00 7.04 12.08
CA THR A 120 7.11 8.20 12.03
C THR A 120 5.81 7.93 12.77
N GLY A 121 5.17 6.79 12.54
CA GLY A 121 3.94 6.41 13.23
C GLY A 121 4.13 6.31 14.75
N PHE A 122 5.24 5.73 15.19
CA PHE A 122 5.60 5.67 16.60
C PHE A 122 5.71 7.07 17.21
N PHE A 123 6.48 7.98 16.62
CA PHE A 123 6.62 9.34 17.11
C PHE A 123 5.28 10.08 17.17
N TRP A 124 4.46 10.02 16.13
CA TRP A 124 3.14 10.65 16.13
C TRP A 124 2.21 10.16 17.25
N CYS A 125 2.26 8.87 17.58
CA CYS A 125 1.45 8.31 18.66
C CYS A 125 2.00 8.62 20.05
N PHE A 126 3.32 8.75 20.20
CA PHE A 126 3.95 8.87 21.53
C PHE A 126 4.35 10.31 21.91
N ILE A 127 4.56 11.22 20.97
CA ILE A 127 4.86 12.63 21.26
C ILE A 127 3.84 13.26 22.22
N PRO A 128 2.51 13.10 22.06
CA PRO A 128 1.54 13.67 23.00
C PRO A 128 1.64 13.17 24.42
N LEU A 129 2.20 11.96 24.63
CA LEU A 129 2.48 11.42 25.95
C LEU A 129 3.73 12.03 26.58
N LEU A 130 4.74 12.37 25.74
CA LEU A 130 6.03 12.90 26.19
C LEU A 130 5.97 14.43 26.47
N ASP A 131 5.24 15.17 25.65
CA ASP A 131 5.13 16.64 25.77
C ASP A 131 4.07 17.10 26.79
N GLY A 132 3.38 16.15 27.44
CA GLY A 132 2.34 16.43 28.43
C GLY A 132 1.01 16.86 27.82
N SER A 133 0.83 16.83 26.49
CA SER A 133 -0.45 17.11 25.83
C SER A 133 -1.54 16.16 26.27
N PHE A 134 -1.18 14.92 26.60
CA PHE A 134 -2.09 13.93 27.18
C PHE A 134 -2.73 14.42 28.49
N ARG A 135 -1.98 15.08 29.38
CA ARG A 135 -2.51 15.65 30.62
C ARG A 135 -3.43 16.84 30.39
N ARG A 136 -3.29 17.51 29.24
CA ARG A 136 -4.12 18.65 28.83
C ARG A 136 -5.31 18.21 27.97
N HIS A 137 -5.56 16.91 27.85
CA HIS A 137 -6.62 16.31 27.03
C HIS A 137 -6.57 16.78 25.55
N ARG A 138 -5.37 17.01 25.00
CA ARG A 138 -5.20 17.31 23.59
C ARG A 138 -5.05 16.02 22.78
N LEU A 139 -5.89 15.89 21.76
CA LEU A 139 -5.84 14.75 20.83
C LEU A 139 -4.61 14.83 19.92
N PRO A 140 -4.07 13.68 19.47
CA PRO A 140 -2.95 13.63 18.52
C PRO A 140 -3.23 14.37 17.21
N PHE A 141 -4.49 14.33 16.77
CA PHE A 141 -4.93 14.95 15.51
C PHE A 141 -6.17 15.78 15.74
N ALA A 142 -6.19 16.96 15.13
CA ALA A 142 -7.36 17.82 15.15
C ALA A 142 -8.48 17.20 14.31
N ALA A 143 -9.56 16.79 14.98
CA ALA A 143 -10.76 16.22 14.36
C ALA A 143 -11.98 16.60 15.16
N TRP A 144 -13.08 16.87 14.46
CA TRP A 144 -14.36 17.18 15.11
C TRP A 144 -15.09 15.88 15.49
N TYR A 145 -15.60 15.85 16.71
CA TYR A 145 -16.44 14.74 17.19
C TYR A 145 -17.76 15.27 17.75
N PRO A 146 -18.89 14.54 17.63
CA PRO A 146 -20.21 14.98 18.09
C PRO A 146 -20.37 14.92 19.63
N TYR A 147 -19.27 14.78 20.37
CA TYR A 147 -19.23 14.71 21.84
C TYR A 147 -18.01 15.47 22.36
N ASN A 148 -18.03 15.80 23.67
CA ASN A 148 -16.92 16.51 24.29
C ASN A 148 -15.71 15.56 24.49
N THR A 149 -14.62 15.85 23.75
CA THR A 149 -13.37 15.08 23.79
C THR A 149 -12.42 15.54 24.89
N GLU A 150 -12.75 16.56 25.68
CA GLU A 150 -11.91 17.06 26.78
C GLU A 150 -12.20 16.35 28.11
N THR A 151 -13.25 15.54 28.19
CA THR A 151 -13.69 14.85 29.39
C THR A 151 -13.37 13.35 29.36
N SER A 152 -12.89 12.82 30.47
CA SER A 152 -12.79 11.36 30.68
C SER A 152 -14.18 10.74 30.82
N PRO A 153 -14.50 9.58 30.23
CA PRO A 153 -13.61 8.65 29.48
C PRO A 153 -13.58 8.89 27.96
N PHE A 154 -14.26 9.92 27.45
CA PHE A 154 -14.35 10.14 26.00
C PHE A 154 -13.02 10.53 25.37
N TYR A 155 -12.16 11.25 26.09
CA TYR A 155 -10.83 11.60 25.65
C TYR A 155 -9.99 10.34 25.34
N GLU A 156 -9.91 9.43 26.31
CA GLU A 156 -9.10 8.21 26.21
C GLU A 156 -9.59 7.30 25.06
N LEU A 157 -10.91 7.16 24.95
CA LEU A 157 -11.54 6.38 23.86
C LEU A 157 -11.20 6.97 22.48
N THR A 158 -11.30 8.31 22.36
CA THR A 158 -10.99 9.00 21.11
C THR A 158 -9.50 8.91 20.77
N TYR A 159 -8.62 9.04 21.77
CA TYR A 159 -7.18 8.88 21.60
C TYR A 159 -6.83 7.48 21.08
N VAL A 160 -7.38 6.43 21.68
CA VAL A 160 -7.18 5.04 21.24
C VAL A 160 -7.74 4.84 19.82
N TYR A 161 -8.93 5.37 19.54
CA TYR A 161 -9.53 5.31 18.20
C TYR A 161 -8.61 5.96 17.15
N GLN A 162 -8.13 7.18 17.38
CA GLN A 162 -7.22 7.87 16.48
C GLN A 162 -5.93 7.08 16.26
N THR A 163 -5.33 6.54 17.33
CA THR A 163 -4.12 5.72 17.24
C THR A 163 -4.33 4.48 16.37
N ILE A 164 -5.46 3.80 16.51
CA ILE A 164 -5.83 2.66 15.67
C ILE A 164 -6.00 3.12 14.20
N CYS A 165 -6.73 4.22 13.97
CA CYS A 165 -6.93 4.75 12.62
C CYS A 165 -5.60 5.05 11.92
N PHE A 166 -4.70 5.75 12.60
CA PHE A 166 -3.36 6.04 12.06
C PHE A 166 -2.55 4.79 11.76
N THR A 167 -2.59 3.80 12.63
CA THR A 167 -1.95 2.50 12.36
C THR A 167 -2.51 1.88 11.07
N TYR A 168 -3.81 1.97 10.85
CA TYR A 168 -4.44 1.51 9.60
C TYR A 168 -3.95 2.29 8.37
N PHE A 169 -3.81 3.62 8.45
CA PHE A 169 -3.28 4.43 7.36
C PHE A 169 -1.85 4.05 7.02
N PHE A 170 -0.96 3.97 8.01
CA PHE A 170 0.45 3.64 7.80
C PHE A 170 0.65 2.24 7.22
N VAL A 171 0.05 1.23 7.84
CA VAL A 171 0.20 -0.16 7.38
C VAL A 171 -0.50 -0.36 6.04
N GLY A 172 -1.64 0.31 5.80
CA GLY A 172 -2.35 0.28 4.51
C GLY A 172 -1.49 0.85 3.39
N ASN A 173 -0.95 2.05 3.59
CA ASN A 173 -0.08 2.70 2.61
C ASN A 173 1.16 1.86 2.32
N LEU A 174 1.87 1.41 3.37
CA LEU A 174 3.05 0.55 3.23
C LEU A 174 2.74 -0.73 2.44
N SER A 175 1.61 -1.37 2.72
CA SER A 175 1.21 -2.61 2.05
C SER A 175 0.93 -2.41 0.56
N VAL A 176 0.22 -1.33 0.21
CA VAL A 176 -0.10 -1.01 -1.20
C VAL A 176 1.16 -0.66 -1.97
N ASP A 177 2.02 0.23 -1.43
CA ASP A 177 3.26 0.66 -2.08
C ASP A 177 4.23 -0.51 -2.25
N SER A 178 4.37 -1.35 -1.24
CA SER A 178 5.20 -2.55 -1.30
C SER A 178 4.71 -3.55 -2.35
N ALA A 179 3.39 -3.75 -2.47
CA ALA A 179 2.82 -4.63 -3.49
C ALA A 179 3.11 -4.11 -4.91
N ILE A 180 2.89 -2.82 -5.17
CA ILE A 180 3.17 -2.21 -6.48
C ILE A 180 4.66 -2.28 -6.81
N THR A 181 5.53 -1.89 -5.86
CA THR A 181 6.98 -1.94 -6.06
C THR A 181 7.48 -3.35 -6.32
N SER A 182 6.95 -4.37 -5.63
CA SER A 182 7.32 -5.77 -5.87
C SER A 182 6.98 -6.23 -7.29
N LEU A 183 5.83 -5.83 -7.83
CA LEU A 183 5.44 -6.14 -9.21
C LEU A 183 6.36 -5.45 -10.22
N MET A 184 6.73 -4.19 -10.00
CA MET A 184 7.67 -3.46 -10.86
C MET A 184 9.06 -4.09 -10.85
N MET A 185 9.60 -4.43 -9.68
CA MET A 185 10.91 -5.07 -9.56
C MET A 185 10.94 -6.45 -10.21
N TYR A 186 9.83 -7.18 -10.13
CA TYR A 186 9.72 -8.45 -10.83
C TYR A 186 9.70 -8.28 -12.36
N THR A 187 8.99 -7.27 -12.88
CA THR A 187 8.99 -6.94 -14.31
C THR A 187 10.41 -6.60 -14.79
N ALA A 188 11.15 -5.79 -14.02
CA ALA A 188 12.54 -5.46 -14.32
C ALA A 188 13.40 -6.73 -14.38
N ALA A 189 13.28 -7.64 -13.42
CA ALA A 189 13.98 -8.91 -13.43
C ALA A 189 13.66 -9.77 -14.67
N GLN A 190 12.41 -9.74 -15.15
CA GLN A 190 12.00 -10.45 -16.37
C GLN A 190 12.61 -9.82 -17.63
N CYS A 191 12.74 -8.50 -17.68
CA CYS A 191 13.44 -7.82 -18.76
C CYS A 191 14.92 -8.23 -18.81
N ASP A 192 15.60 -8.31 -17.66
CA ASP A 192 17.00 -8.74 -17.60
C ASP A 192 17.17 -10.21 -18.01
N ILE A 193 16.27 -11.10 -17.59
CA ILE A 193 16.25 -12.49 -18.06
C ILE A 193 16.09 -12.55 -19.58
N PHE A 194 15.18 -11.73 -20.11
CA PHE A 194 14.91 -11.67 -21.55
C PHE A 194 16.13 -11.17 -22.31
N CYS A 195 16.78 -10.09 -21.88
CA CYS A 195 18.02 -9.58 -22.46
C CYS A 195 19.12 -10.65 -22.43
N ASN A 196 19.30 -11.34 -21.30
CA ASN A 196 20.29 -12.42 -21.18
C ASN A 196 20.00 -13.58 -22.15
N LYS A 197 18.73 -13.92 -22.37
CA LYS A 197 18.36 -14.94 -23.36
C LYS A 197 18.74 -14.51 -24.79
N ILE A 198 18.46 -13.25 -25.17
CA ILE A 198 18.78 -12.72 -26.48
C ILE A 198 20.30 -12.73 -26.72
N GLN A 199 21.09 -12.26 -25.75
CA GLN A 199 22.56 -12.22 -25.85
C GLN A 199 23.22 -13.60 -26.06
N ASN A 200 22.57 -14.66 -25.55
CA ASN A 200 23.05 -16.03 -25.66
C ASN A 200 22.34 -16.83 -26.79
N MET A 201 21.65 -16.14 -27.70
CA MET A 201 21.02 -16.77 -28.86
C MET A 201 22.06 -17.20 -29.91
N THR A 202 21.95 -18.44 -30.35
CA THR A 202 22.68 -18.94 -31.54
C THR A 202 21.76 -18.87 -32.77
N PRO A 203 22.28 -18.58 -33.98
CA PRO A 203 21.47 -18.38 -35.20
C PRO A 203 20.59 -19.57 -35.63
N GLU A 204 20.91 -20.78 -35.16
CA GLU A 204 20.26 -22.04 -35.54
C GLU A 204 19.02 -22.39 -34.77
N SER A 205 18.46 -21.50 -33.95
CA SER A 205 17.42 -21.93 -33.05
C SER A 205 16.01 -21.62 -33.55
N ASP A 206 15.14 -22.63 -33.64
CA ASP A 206 13.67 -22.58 -33.71
C ASP A 206 13.02 -21.82 -32.51
N LYS A 207 13.84 -21.18 -31.67
CA LYS A 207 13.43 -20.51 -30.43
C LYS A 207 12.92 -19.10 -30.61
N ILE A 208 12.96 -18.54 -31.83
CA ILE A 208 12.48 -17.17 -32.10
C ILE A 208 11.00 -17.02 -31.69
N ALA A 209 10.16 -18.01 -31.97
CA ALA A 209 8.76 -18.02 -31.56
C ALA A 209 8.57 -17.95 -30.04
N ASP A 210 9.40 -18.66 -29.29
CA ASP A 210 9.38 -18.64 -27.81
C ASP A 210 9.82 -17.28 -27.25
N PHE A 211 10.80 -16.63 -27.90
CA PHE A 211 11.22 -15.27 -27.55
C PHE A 211 10.13 -14.26 -27.78
N VAL A 212 9.49 -14.28 -28.95
CA VAL A 212 8.36 -13.41 -29.27
C VAL A 212 7.20 -13.62 -28.28
N LYS A 213 6.93 -14.86 -27.93
CA LYS A 213 5.91 -15.20 -26.93
C LYS A 213 6.24 -14.66 -25.53
N HIS A 214 7.50 -14.78 -25.11
CA HIS A 214 7.97 -14.24 -23.82
C HIS A 214 7.89 -12.72 -23.81
N HIS A 215 8.39 -12.04 -24.85
CA HIS A 215 8.35 -10.59 -24.99
C HIS A 215 6.90 -10.05 -24.96
N LYS A 216 5.98 -10.66 -25.72
CA LYS A 216 4.56 -10.32 -25.67
C LYS A 216 3.93 -10.48 -24.28
N LYS A 217 4.37 -11.50 -23.51
CA LYS A 217 3.89 -11.68 -22.14
C LYS A 217 4.43 -10.60 -21.19
N ILE A 218 5.70 -10.20 -21.33
CA ILE A 218 6.28 -9.10 -20.52
C ILE A 218 5.54 -7.80 -20.81
N ILE A 219 5.35 -7.42 -22.07
CA ILE A 219 4.63 -6.21 -22.47
C ILE A 219 3.18 -6.23 -21.95
N ARG A 220 2.47 -7.36 -22.08
CA ARG A 220 1.11 -7.50 -21.56
C ARG A 220 1.06 -7.32 -20.04
N TYR A 221 2.05 -7.88 -19.34
CA TYR A 221 2.17 -7.76 -17.89
C TYR A 221 2.41 -6.31 -17.49
N GLU A 222 3.38 -5.65 -18.09
CA GLU A 222 3.72 -4.24 -17.86
C GLU A 222 2.53 -3.31 -18.15
N TYR A 223 1.87 -3.50 -19.30
CA TYR A 223 0.65 -2.77 -19.65
C TYR A 223 -0.44 -2.94 -18.59
N THR A 224 -0.62 -4.14 -18.05
CA THR A 224 -1.65 -4.40 -17.04
C THR A 224 -1.28 -3.78 -15.70
N VAL A 225 0.00 -3.79 -15.32
CA VAL A 225 0.50 -3.14 -14.09
C VAL A 225 0.41 -1.62 -14.18
N CYS A 226 0.81 -1.03 -15.30
CA CYS A 226 0.88 0.43 -15.45
C CYS A 226 -0.47 1.09 -15.75
N LEU A 227 -1.27 0.51 -16.66
CA LEU A 227 -2.49 1.18 -17.19
C LEU A 227 -3.79 0.81 -16.48
N LYS A 228 -3.84 -0.28 -15.74
CA LYS A 228 -5.02 -0.59 -14.91
C LYS A 228 -4.91 -0.04 -13.49
N ASN A 229 -3.78 0.58 -13.15
CA ASN A 229 -3.59 1.32 -11.89
C ASN A 229 -3.82 2.84 -12.06
N HIS A 230 -4.17 3.30 -13.26
CA HIS A 230 -4.72 4.61 -13.58
C HIS A 230 -6.19 4.49 -13.96
#